data_4456f819aab60c7070a2927273f97720
#
_entry.id   4456f819aab60c7070a2927273f97720
#
_cell.length_a   1.000
_cell.length_b   1.000
_cell.length_c   1.000
_cell.angle_alpha   90.00
_cell.angle_beta   90.00
_cell.angle_gamma   90.00
#
_symmetry.space_group_name_H-M   'P 1'
#
loop_
_entity.id
_entity.type
_entity.pdbx_description
1 polymer ?
#
loop_
_entity_poly.entity_id
_entity_poly.type
_entity_poly.pdbx_seq_one_letter_code
_entity_poly.pdbx_strand_id
1 'polypeptide(L)'
;VCGGGIVKAALIGNGIAASLTPALHEAEGRAHGSAYRYGRFDLAGAPEPAVALQDAMTEAKAADYVGVNVTYPYKQQIIALLDDLSDGARDIGSVNTVVFRDGRAVGHNTDYVGFHRAFMARIGPLQHDTALLLGAGGAGGAVGLAMLDAGVSCLYVHDHDACVADALRARLARMRPQAEVFVWSGEIRLDGVINATPMGMASHPGQAIDLDDVPHAKWVGDIVYFPHQTPLLQSAAARGLHVMTGGGMAVGQAAAAFELFTGLPADVARMTAHFHTLTQEVPA
;
A
#
# COMPACT_ATOMS: atom_id res chain seq x y z
N VAL A 1 9.51 10.61 -22.99
CA VAL A 1 10.98 10.56 -23.02
C VAL A 1 11.39 9.66 -24.18
N CYS A 2 11.44 10.18 -25.39
CA CYS A 2 12.00 9.49 -26.58
C CYS A 2 13.50 9.82 -26.70
N GLY A 3 14.30 9.26 -25.80
CA GLY A 3 15.76 9.34 -25.86
C GLY A 3 16.30 8.10 -25.16
N GLY A 4 17.18 7.32 -25.82
CA GLY A 4 17.68 6.01 -25.41
C GLY A 4 18.43 5.93 -24.07
N GLY A 5 18.03 6.67 -23.06
CA GLY A 5 18.56 6.62 -21.70
C GLY A 5 17.94 5.52 -20.85
N ILE A 6 18.71 5.04 -19.86
CA ILE A 6 18.23 4.07 -18.88
C ILE A 6 17.33 4.79 -17.88
N VAL A 7 16.08 4.34 -17.74
CA VAL A 7 15.19 4.77 -16.64
C VAL A 7 15.60 4.06 -15.36
N LYS A 8 15.91 4.79 -14.32
CA LYS A 8 16.31 4.24 -13.03
C LYS A 8 15.29 4.60 -11.95
N ALA A 9 14.74 3.61 -11.29
CA ALA A 9 13.93 3.77 -10.08
C ALA A 9 14.44 2.85 -8.97
N ALA A 10 14.01 3.05 -7.72
CA ALA A 10 14.43 2.20 -6.63
C ALA A 10 13.35 2.06 -5.56
N LEU A 11 13.52 1.10 -4.65
CA LEU A 11 12.76 0.96 -3.42
C LEU A 11 13.63 1.32 -2.22
N ILE A 12 13.10 2.14 -1.31
CA ILE A 12 13.71 2.44 0.00
C ILE A 12 12.86 1.80 1.09
N GLY A 13 13.47 1.06 2.01
CA GLY A 13 12.77 0.44 3.13
C GLY A 13 13.66 -0.43 3.98
N ASN A 14 13.10 -1.11 4.96
CA ASN A 14 13.81 -2.08 5.80
C ASN A 14 13.45 -3.51 5.41
N GLY A 15 14.47 -4.37 5.22
CA GLY A 15 14.28 -5.79 4.94
C GLY A 15 13.59 -6.07 3.58
N ILE A 16 13.90 -5.27 2.58
CA ILE A 16 13.20 -5.24 1.28
C ILE A 16 13.76 -6.23 0.24
N ALA A 17 14.67 -7.12 0.63
CA ALA A 17 15.31 -8.06 -0.29
C ALA A 17 14.29 -8.95 -1.06
N ALA A 18 13.22 -9.37 -0.39
CA ALA A 18 12.16 -10.22 -0.97
C ALA A 18 11.07 -9.44 -1.72
N SER A 19 11.17 -8.12 -1.84
CA SER A 19 10.17 -7.32 -2.54
C SER A 19 10.09 -7.68 -4.03
N LEU A 20 8.87 -7.90 -4.53
CA LEU A 20 8.59 -8.18 -5.94
C LEU A 20 8.50 -6.92 -6.81
N THR A 21 8.46 -5.74 -6.21
CA THR A 21 8.35 -4.45 -6.91
C THR A 21 9.42 -4.27 -8.00
N PRO A 22 10.72 -4.59 -7.77
CA PRO A 22 11.72 -4.47 -8.82
C PRO A 22 11.42 -5.32 -10.05
N ALA A 23 11.04 -6.58 -9.85
CA ALA A 23 10.75 -7.50 -10.95
C ALA A 23 9.52 -7.02 -11.76
N LEU A 24 8.48 -6.53 -11.08
CA LEU A 24 7.29 -5.97 -11.74
C LEU A 24 7.63 -4.76 -12.61
N HIS A 25 8.36 -3.79 -12.07
CA HIS A 25 8.75 -2.58 -12.81
C HIS A 25 9.68 -2.88 -13.98
N GLU A 26 10.68 -3.74 -13.80
CA GLU A 26 11.62 -4.09 -14.86
C GLU A 26 10.94 -4.88 -15.99
N ALA A 27 10.00 -5.77 -15.66
CA ALA A 27 9.24 -6.50 -16.66
C ALA A 27 8.34 -5.56 -17.47
N GLU A 28 7.67 -4.62 -16.81
CA GLU A 28 6.83 -3.63 -17.47
C GLU A 28 7.67 -2.70 -18.35
N GLY A 29 8.81 -2.22 -17.85
CA GLY A 29 9.75 -1.42 -18.65
C GLY A 29 10.24 -2.15 -19.90
N ARG A 30 10.60 -3.42 -19.80
CA ARG A 30 10.98 -4.26 -20.95
C ARG A 30 9.85 -4.38 -21.97
N ALA A 31 8.60 -4.56 -21.50
CA ALA A 31 7.44 -4.65 -22.40
C ALA A 31 7.19 -3.37 -23.19
N HIS A 32 7.60 -2.23 -22.66
CA HIS A 32 7.60 -0.93 -23.36
C HIS A 32 8.87 -0.67 -24.20
N GLY A 33 9.77 -1.64 -24.32
CA GLY A 33 11.05 -1.45 -25.02
C GLY A 33 12.02 -0.49 -24.33
N SER A 34 11.79 -0.19 -23.05
CA SER A 34 12.62 0.72 -22.27
C SER A 34 13.74 -0.02 -21.54
N ALA A 35 14.94 0.55 -21.52
CA ALA A 35 16.01 0.12 -20.62
C ALA A 35 15.67 0.59 -19.20
N TYR A 36 14.94 -0.23 -18.45
CA TYR A 36 14.49 0.08 -17.10
C TYR A 36 15.32 -0.68 -16.06
N ARG A 37 15.79 0.00 -15.04
CA ARG A 37 16.55 -0.57 -13.92
C ARG A 37 15.87 -0.19 -12.61
N TYR A 38 15.70 -1.18 -11.72
CA TYR A 38 15.08 -0.94 -10.44
C TYR A 38 16.00 -1.40 -9.29
N GLY A 39 16.53 -0.42 -8.54
CA GLY A 39 17.43 -0.63 -7.42
C GLY A 39 16.73 -0.85 -6.09
N ARG A 40 17.52 -1.09 -5.04
CA ARG A 40 17.06 -1.17 -3.65
C ARG A 40 18.02 -0.40 -2.75
N PHE A 41 17.47 0.41 -1.86
CA PHE A 41 18.15 0.99 -0.71
C PHE A 41 17.58 0.31 0.54
N ASP A 42 18.18 -0.81 0.95
CA ASP A 42 17.76 -1.53 2.15
C ASP A 42 18.46 -0.91 3.36
N LEU A 43 17.68 -0.27 4.22
CA LEU A 43 18.17 0.47 5.38
C LEU A 43 18.08 -0.36 6.69
N ALA A 44 17.82 -1.67 6.58
CA ALA A 44 17.76 -2.55 7.74
C ALA A 44 19.10 -2.58 8.47
N GLY A 45 19.07 -2.38 9.79
CA GLY A 45 20.27 -2.36 10.61
C GLY A 45 21.09 -1.06 10.57
N ALA A 46 20.61 -0.03 9.86
CA ALA A 46 21.25 1.28 9.90
C ALA A 46 21.23 1.85 11.34
N PRO A 47 22.38 2.31 11.88
CA PRO A 47 22.46 2.80 13.25
C PRO A 47 21.64 4.08 13.45
N GLU A 48 21.53 4.90 12.41
CA GLU A 48 20.76 6.15 12.38
C GLU A 48 19.78 6.16 11.21
N PRO A 49 18.56 5.58 11.37
CA PRO A 49 17.62 5.38 10.28
C PRO A 49 17.24 6.67 9.52
N ALA A 50 17.11 7.81 10.23
CA ALA A 50 16.76 9.08 9.61
C ALA A 50 17.90 9.62 8.71
N VAL A 51 19.15 9.45 9.12
CA VAL A 51 20.33 9.82 8.33
C VAL A 51 20.44 8.91 7.11
N ALA A 52 20.31 7.60 7.31
CA ALA A 52 20.35 6.62 6.21
C ALA A 52 19.25 6.90 5.16
N LEU A 53 18.05 7.30 5.57
CA LEU A 53 16.98 7.71 4.66
C LEU A 53 17.36 8.96 3.84
N GLN A 54 17.95 9.95 4.49
CA GLN A 54 18.43 11.18 3.83
C GLN A 54 19.58 10.88 2.84
N ASP A 55 20.50 10.02 3.23
CA ASP A 55 21.63 9.60 2.37
C ASP A 55 21.13 8.84 1.14
N ALA A 56 20.18 7.91 1.31
CA ALA A 56 19.56 7.19 0.20
C ALA A 56 18.84 8.13 -0.78
N MET A 57 18.14 9.15 -0.28
CA MET A 57 17.51 10.17 -1.12
C MET A 57 18.53 11.02 -1.87
N THR A 58 19.62 11.38 -1.22
CA THR A 58 20.71 12.17 -1.82
C THR A 58 21.42 11.36 -2.91
N GLU A 59 21.72 10.09 -2.64
CA GLU A 59 22.35 9.18 -3.60
C GLU A 59 21.44 8.94 -4.81
N ALA A 60 20.14 8.71 -4.60
CA ALA A 60 19.19 8.52 -5.67
C ALA A 60 19.12 9.75 -6.61
N LYS A 61 19.06 10.95 -6.05
CA LYS A 61 19.10 12.20 -6.82
C LYS A 61 20.41 12.34 -7.60
N ALA A 62 21.55 12.10 -6.97
CA ALA A 62 22.87 12.24 -7.58
C ALA A 62 23.15 11.20 -8.68
N ALA A 63 22.53 10.04 -8.62
CA ALA A 63 22.66 8.96 -9.59
C ALA A 63 21.61 8.99 -10.70
N ASP A 64 20.89 10.11 -10.87
CA ASP A 64 19.87 10.33 -11.92
C ASP A 64 18.72 9.32 -11.89
N TYR A 65 18.24 8.94 -10.70
CA TYR A 65 16.99 8.20 -10.59
C TYR A 65 15.82 9.12 -10.95
N VAL A 66 14.81 8.60 -11.65
CA VAL A 66 13.57 9.33 -11.93
C VAL A 66 12.67 9.42 -10.71
N GLY A 67 12.88 8.54 -9.73
CA GLY A 67 12.14 8.52 -8.48
C GLY A 67 12.43 7.26 -7.67
N VAL A 68 11.80 7.20 -6.50
CA VAL A 68 11.91 6.07 -5.58
C VAL A 68 10.54 5.70 -5.00
N ASN A 69 10.28 4.41 -4.84
CA ASN A 69 9.23 3.96 -3.95
C ASN A 69 9.74 3.91 -2.51
N VAL A 70 8.85 4.13 -1.56
CA VAL A 70 9.16 4.13 -0.12
C VAL A 70 8.21 3.19 0.59
N THR A 71 8.77 2.27 1.40
CA THR A 71 7.99 1.33 2.19
C THR A 71 8.30 1.44 3.69
N TYR A 72 7.79 0.51 4.46
CA TYR A 72 7.97 0.45 5.91
C TYR A 72 9.45 0.57 6.33
N PRO A 73 9.76 1.37 7.36
CA PRO A 73 8.86 2.20 8.18
C PRO A 73 8.78 3.67 7.70
N TYR A 74 9.30 4.03 6.55
CA TYR A 74 9.69 5.40 6.16
C TYR A 74 8.59 6.23 5.48
N LYS A 75 7.39 5.68 5.21
CA LYS A 75 6.32 6.36 4.44
C LYS A 75 5.86 7.71 5.01
N GLN A 76 5.96 7.91 6.32
CA GLN A 76 5.65 9.18 6.96
C GLN A 76 6.91 10.05 7.14
N GLN A 77 8.03 9.42 7.51
CA GLN A 77 9.29 10.12 7.77
C GLN A 77 9.85 10.80 6.52
N ILE A 78 9.67 10.21 5.34
CA ILE A 78 10.16 10.75 4.07
C ILE A 78 9.59 12.12 3.75
N ILE A 79 8.40 12.45 4.26
CA ILE A 79 7.69 13.72 3.99
C ILE A 79 8.56 14.92 4.33
N ALA A 80 9.34 14.85 5.41
CA ALA A 80 10.22 15.94 5.84
C ALA A 80 11.40 16.22 4.87
N LEU A 81 11.68 15.30 3.93
CA LEU A 81 12.76 15.41 2.94
C LEU A 81 12.27 15.83 1.55
N LEU A 82 10.97 16.12 1.40
CA LEU A 82 10.35 16.40 0.11
C LEU A 82 10.11 17.90 -0.09
N ASP A 83 10.19 18.32 -1.36
CA ASP A 83 9.92 19.70 -1.74
C ASP A 83 8.42 19.99 -1.85
N ASP A 84 7.60 18.95 -2.15
CA ASP A 84 6.15 19.09 -2.26
C ASP A 84 5.45 17.71 -2.14
N LEU A 85 4.13 17.75 -1.98
CA LEU A 85 3.26 16.59 -1.94
C LEU A 85 2.11 16.75 -2.92
N SER A 86 1.74 15.68 -3.61
CA SER A 86 0.43 15.63 -4.26
C SER A 86 -0.69 15.77 -3.24
N ASP A 87 -1.87 16.25 -3.68
CA ASP A 87 -3.02 16.43 -2.80
C ASP A 87 -3.37 15.14 -2.06
N GLY A 88 -3.40 14.01 -2.76
CA GLY A 88 -3.67 12.71 -2.15
C GLY A 88 -2.63 12.30 -1.10
N ALA A 89 -1.33 12.55 -1.34
CA ALA A 89 -0.30 12.24 -0.35
C ALA A 89 -0.39 13.15 0.88
N ARG A 90 -0.72 14.43 0.67
CA ARG A 90 -0.94 15.43 1.72
C ARG A 90 -2.12 15.03 2.61
N ASP A 91 -3.23 14.68 2.00
CA ASP A 91 -4.44 14.27 2.68
C ASP A 91 -4.22 12.97 3.48
N ILE A 92 -3.65 11.94 2.85
CA ILE A 92 -3.36 10.65 3.49
C ILE A 92 -2.29 10.80 4.59
N GLY A 93 -1.34 11.75 4.43
CA GLY A 93 -0.24 11.96 5.37
C GLY A 93 0.81 10.87 5.34
N SER A 94 0.95 10.19 4.19
CA SER A 94 2.01 9.23 3.92
C SER A 94 2.37 9.20 2.44
N VAL A 95 3.64 8.88 2.14
CA VAL A 95 4.20 8.83 0.80
C VAL A 95 4.80 7.44 0.58
N ASN A 96 4.42 6.79 -0.50
CA ASN A 96 5.03 5.54 -0.94
C ASN A 96 5.77 5.67 -2.28
N THR A 97 5.70 6.84 -2.93
CA THR A 97 6.31 7.12 -4.24
C THR A 97 6.82 8.54 -4.27
N VAL A 98 8.09 8.74 -4.57
CA VAL A 98 8.72 10.06 -4.75
C VAL A 98 9.18 10.18 -6.19
N VAL A 99 8.79 11.24 -6.87
CA VAL A 99 9.21 11.56 -8.25
C VAL A 99 10.25 12.69 -8.20
N PHE A 100 11.37 12.48 -8.87
CA PHE A 100 12.38 13.50 -9.07
C PHE A 100 12.17 14.16 -10.43
N ARG A 101 11.87 15.45 -10.45
CA ARG A 101 11.68 16.23 -11.67
C ARG A 101 12.11 17.67 -11.47
N ASP A 102 12.89 18.20 -12.40
CA ASP A 102 13.37 19.60 -12.38
C ASP A 102 14.09 19.97 -11.06
N GLY A 103 14.88 19.05 -10.54
CA GLY A 103 15.61 19.19 -9.26
C GLY A 103 14.77 19.04 -8.00
N ARG A 104 13.43 18.93 -8.12
CA ARG A 104 12.50 18.79 -7.00
C ARG A 104 12.14 17.32 -6.74
N ALA A 105 11.83 17.00 -5.48
CA ALA A 105 11.29 15.73 -5.04
C ALA A 105 9.83 15.91 -4.62
N VAL A 106 8.91 15.31 -5.37
CA VAL A 106 7.47 15.40 -5.11
C VAL A 106 6.94 14.05 -4.63
N GLY A 107 6.28 14.05 -3.47
CA GLY A 107 5.71 12.86 -2.85
C GLY A 107 4.30 12.53 -3.33
N HIS A 108 4.07 11.25 -3.61
CA HIS A 108 2.78 10.70 -4.02
C HIS A 108 2.40 9.51 -3.15
N ASN A 109 1.10 9.16 -3.13
CA ASN A 109 0.63 7.93 -2.51
C ASN A 109 -0.13 7.10 -3.55
N THR A 110 0.51 6.01 -4.01
CA THR A 110 -0.10 5.07 -4.97
C THR A 110 -0.80 3.89 -4.28
N ASP A 111 -0.65 3.74 -2.97
CA ASP A 111 -1.34 2.70 -2.18
C ASP A 111 -2.85 2.85 -2.25
N TYR A 112 -3.35 4.09 -2.18
CA TYR A 112 -4.78 4.39 -2.31
C TYR A 112 -5.35 3.87 -3.64
N VAL A 113 -4.73 4.23 -4.75
CA VAL A 113 -5.19 3.81 -6.09
C VAL A 113 -5.12 2.29 -6.23
N GLY A 114 -4.01 1.68 -5.78
CA GLY A 114 -3.81 0.23 -5.82
C GLY A 114 -4.85 -0.51 -5.01
N PHE A 115 -5.08 -0.09 -3.76
CA PHE A 115 -6.08 -0.70 -2.89
C PHE A 115 -7.50 -0.51 -3.44
N HIS A 116 -7.88 0.71 -3.79
CA HIS A 116 -9.24 1.00 -4.27
C HIS A 116 -9.59 0.17 -5.50
N ARG A 117 -8.70 0.08 -6.49
CA ARG A 117 -8.91 -0.76 -7.68
C ARG A 117 -9.08 -2.24 -7.33
N ALA A 118 -8.21 -2.78 -6.46
CA ALA A 118 -8.27 -4.17 -6.04
C ALA A 118 -9.55 -4.47 -5.24
N PHE A 119 -9.94 -3.56 -4.34
CA PHE A 119 -11.14 -3.67 -3.54
C PHE A 119 -12.41 -3.68 -4.42
N MET A 120 -12.53 -2.72 -5.33
CA MET A 120 -13.66 -2.62 -6.25
C MET A 120 -13.77 -3.82 -7.19
N ALA A 121 -12.62 -4.39 -7.61
CA ALA A 121 -12.61 -5.58 -8.46
C ALA A 121 -13.01 -6.86 -7.71
N ARG A 122 -12.70 -6.97 -6.42
CA ARG A 122 -12.86 -8.22 -5.66
C ARG A 122 -14.05 -8.24 -4.72
N ILE A 123 -14.31 -7.15 -4.02
CA ILE A 123 -15.45 -7.00 -3.09
C ILE A 123 -16.59 -6.26 -3.80
N GLY A 124 -16.29 -5.27 -4.62
CA GLY A 124 -17.25 -4.44 -5.33
C GLY A 124 -17.63 -3.17 -4.57
N PRO A 125 -18.55 -2.37 -5.14
CA PRO A 125 -19.08 -1.20 -4.47
C PRO A 125 -19.96 -1.62 -3.29
N LEU A 126 -19.76 -0.94 -2.16
CA LEU A 126 -20.54 -1.16 -0.95
C LEU A 126 -21.70 -0.17 -0.85
N GLN A 127 -22.74 -0.55 -0.10
CA GLN A 127 -23.87 0.33 0.19
C GLN A 127 -24.14 0.32 1.69
N HIS A 128 -23.64 1.35 2.37
CA HIS A 128 -23.86 1.56 3.79
C HIS A 128 -23.23 0.49 4.70
N ASP A 129 -22.18 -0.16 4.26
CA ASP A 129 -21.48 -1.15 5.06
C ASP A 129 -20.77 -0.49 6.27
N THR A 130 -20.76 -1.23 7.36
CA THR A 130 -19.97 -0.94 8.56
C THR A 130 -18.72 -1.82 8.53
N ALA A 131 -17.54 -1.22 8.60
CA ALA A 131 -16.29 -1.96 8.46
C ALA A 131 -15.26 -1.62 9.53
N LEU A 132 -14.33 -2.56 9.77
CA LEU A 132 -13.18 -2.39 10.65
C LEU A 132 -11.89 -2.34 9.84
N LEU A 133 -11.09 -1.31 10.08
CA LEU A 133 -9.72 -1.18 9.63
C LEU A 133 -8.78 -1.49 10.79
N LEU A 134 -7.98 -2.53 10.65
CA LEU A 134 -6.92 -2.89 11.57
C LEU A 134 -5.59 -2.33 11.07
N GLY A 135 -4.97 -1.47 11.87
CA GLY A 135 -3.73 -0.77 11.55
C GLY A 135 -3.95 0.64 11.02
N ALA A 136 -3.45 1.63 11.75
CA ALA A 136 -3.53 3.05 11.43
C ALA A 136 -2.16 3.64 10.99
N GLY A 137 -1.20 2.79 10.64
CA GLY A 137 0.13 3.17 10.17
C GLY A 137 0.17 3.71 8.73
N GLY A 138 1.34 3.61 8.09
CA GLY A 138 1.60 4.23 6.79
C GLY A 138 0.68 3.80 5.63
N ALA A 139 0.15 2.56 5.66
CA ALA A 139 -0.84 2.09 4.68
C ALA A 139 -2.29 2.34 5.12
N GLY A 140 -2.55 2.36 6.44
CA GLY A 140 -3.90 2.48 6.99
C GLY A 140 -4.66 3.72 6.51
N GLY A 141 -3.98 4.85 6.37
CA GLY A 141 -4.59 6.08 5.84
C GLY A 141 -5.10 5.93 4.41
N ALA A 142 -4.30 5.32 3.53
CA ALA A 142 -4.68 5.06 2.14
C ALA A 142 -5.83 4.04 2.03
N VAL A 143 -5.73 2.97 2.81
CA VAL A 143 -6.74 1.90 2.87
C VAL A 143 -8.07 2.45 3.41
N GLY A 144 -8.04 3.16 4.54
CA GLY A 144 -9.26 3.73 5.15
C GLY A 144 -9.97 4.72 4.24
N LEU A 145 -9.21 5.61 3.57
CA LEU A 145 -9.79 6.53 2.60
C LEU A 145 -10.44 5.79 1.43
N ALA A 146 -9.75 4.78 0.89
CA ALA A 146 -10.26 4.00 -0.22
C ALA A 146 -11.51 3.18 0.15
N MET A 147 -11.62 2.68 1.39
CA MET A 147 -12.83 2.02 1.89
C MET A 147 -14.02 2.98 1.94
N LEU A 148 -13.82 4.21 2.44
CA LEU A 148 -14.86 5.24 2.47
C LEU A 148 -15.34 5.60 1.05
N ASP A 149 -14.40 5.73 0.11
CA ASP A 149 -14.71 6.02 -1.30
C ASP A 149 -15.36 4.82 -2.04
N ALA A 150 -15.18 3.60 -1.54
CA ALA A 150 -15.85 2.40 -2.03
C ALA A 150 -17.29 2.22 -1.46
N GLY A 151 -17.72 3.09 -0.54
CA GLY A 151 -19.09 3.10 -0.02
C GLY A 151 -19.26 2.61 1.42
N VAL A 152 -18.15 2.39 2.16
CA VAL A 152 -18.23 2.20 3.61
C VAL A 152 -18.75 3.48 4.24
N SER A 153 -19.89 3.42 4.92
CA SER A 153 -20.54 4.57 5.56
C SER A 153 -20.12 4.76 7.01
N CYS A 154 -19.78 3.65 7.69
CA CYS A 154 -19.34 3.64 9.06
C CYS A 154 -18.02 2.84 9.16
N LEU A 155 -16.91 3.52 9.45
CA LEU A 155 -15.58 2.93 9.54
C LEU A 155 -15.06 2.98 10.96
N TYR A 156 -14.76 1.83 11.53
CA TYR A 156 -14.04 1.70 12.79
C TYR A 156 -12.55 1.52 12.52
N VAL A 157 -11.72 2.26 13.22
CA VAL A 157 -10.26 2.20 13.13
C VAL A 157 -9.71 1.60 14.42
N HIS A 158 -8.84 0.62 14.29
CA HIS A 158 -8.11 0.02 15.40
C HIS A 158 -6.60 0.05 15.14
N ASP A 159 -5.86 0.39 16.17
CA ASP A 159 -4.41 0.22 16.24
C ASP A 159 -4.04 -0.15 17.69
N HIS A 160 -2.91 -0.82 17.90
CA HIS A 160 -2.38 -1.10 19.23
C HIS A 160 -2.04 0.19 19.99
N ASP A 161 -1.72 1.27 19.28
CA ASP A 161 -1.58 2.61 19.82
C ASP A 161 -2.87 3.42 19.58
N ALA A 162 -3.62 3.65 20.65
CA ALA A 162 -4.88 4.39 20.60
C ALA A 162 -4.72 5.82 20.06
N CYS A 163 -3.57 6.47 20.29
CA CYS A 163 -3.30 7.81 19.76
C CYS A 163 -3.17 7.80 18.24
N VAL A 164 -2.54 6.76 17.68
CA VAL A 164 -2.39 6.57 16.24
C VAL A 164 -3.75 6.28 15.59
N ALA A 165 -4.56 5.43 16.24
CA ALA A 165 -5.94 5.15 15.80
C ALA A 165 -6.81 6.42 15.77
N ASP A 166 -6.79 7.23 16.85
CA ASP A 166 -7.58 8.46 16.92
C ASP A 166 -7.10 9.53 15.93
N ALA A 167 -5.81 9.65 15.72
CA ALA A 167 -5.25 10.56 14.72
C ALA A 167 -5.70 10.20 13.30
N LEU A 168 -5.73 8.91 12.95
CA LEU A 168 -6.25 8.45 11.67
C LEU A 168 -7.76 8.68 11.57
N ARG A 169 -8.54 8.31 12.59
CA ARG A 169 -9.97 8.59 12.67
C ARG A 169 -10.27 10.07 12.38
N ALA A 170 -9.59 10.99 13.10
CA ALA A 170 -9.81 12.42 12.95
C ALA A 170 -9.46 12.91 11.52
N ARG A 171 -8.42 12.35 10.92
CA ARG A 171 -8.02 12.66 9.54
C ARG A 171 -9.06 12.20 8.54
N LEU A 172 -9.51 10.95 8.60
CA LEU A 172 -10.51 10.37 7.70
C LEU A 172 -11.86 11.10 7.80
N ALA A 173 -12.32 11.40 9.02
CA ALA A 173 -13.55 12.17 9.25
C ALA A 173 -13.48 13.57 8.62
N ARG A 174 -12.31 14.22 8.64
CA ARG A 174 -12.12 15.52 7.99
C ARG A 174 -12.15 15.40 6.46
N MET A 175 -11.57 14.34 5.90
CA MET A 175 -11.52 14.11 4.45
C MET A 175 -12.86 13.67 3.86
N ARG A 176 -13.68 12.98 4.64
CA ARG A 176 -15.00 12.47 4.23
C ARG A 176 -16.05 12.80 5.30
N PRO A 177 -16.49 14.08 5.40
CA PRO A 177 -17.42 14.52 6.45
C PRO A 177 -18.79 13.83 6.43
N GLN A 178 -19.14 13.20 5.31
CA GLN A 178 -20.38 12.44 5.15
C GLN A 178 -20.29 11.02 5.73
N ALA A 179 -19.11 10.51 6.02
CA ALA A 179 -18.90 9.20 6.59
C ALA A 179 -18.74 9.27 8.11
N GLU A 180 -19.19 8.25 8.80
CA GLU A 180 -18.96 8.10 10.23
C GLU A 180 -17.66 7.34 10.47
N VAL A 181 -16.72 7.94 11.23
CA VAL A 181 -15.43 7.31 11.54
C VAL A 181 -15.19 7.32 13.03
N PHE A 182 -14.98 6.14 13.62
CA PHE A 182 -14.83 5.91 15.05
C PHE A 182 -13.53 5.15 15.36
N VAL A 183 -13.07 5.25 16.59
CA VAL A 183 -12.09 4.30 17.13
C VAL A 183 -12.86 3.05 17.58
N TRP A 184 -12.36 1.87 17.23
CA TRP A 184 -13.02 0.62 17.58
C TRP A 184 -12.85 0.30 19.08
N SER A 185 -13.96 -0.07 19.73
CA SER A 185 -14.02 -0.43 21.16
C SER A 185 -14.58 -1.83 21.41
N GLY A 186 -14.77 -2.65 20.36
CA GLY A 186 -15.42 -3.97 20.46
C GLY A 186 -16.93 -3.92 20.32
N GLU A 187 -17.58 -5.09 20.34
CA GLU A 187 -19.03 -5.33 20.41
C GLU A 187 -19.90 -4.58 19.39
N ILE A 188 -19.43 -4.39 18.16
CA ILE A 188 -20.15 -3.72 17.09
C ILE A 188 -20.37 -4.70 15.94
N ARG A 189 -21.56 -4.68 15.36
CA ARG A 189 -21.86 -5.46 14.16
C ARG A 189 -21.11 -4.87 12.97
N LEU A 190 -20.18 -5.65 12.44
CA LEU A 190 -19.35 -5.30 11.29
C LEU A 190 -19.76 -6.14 10.08
N ASP A 191 -19.81 -5.51 8.91
CA ASP A 191 -20.03 -6.18 7.62
C ASP A 191 -18.72 -6.64 6.99
N GLY A 192 -17.61 -5.99 7.32
CA GLY A 192 -16.30 -6.37 6.81
C GLY A 192 -15.11 -5.92 7.65
N VAL A 193 -13.97 -6.55 7.37
CA VAL A 193 -12.69 -6.27 8.05
C VAL A 193 -11.57 -6.18 7.04
N ILE A 194 -10.68 -5.18 7.22
CA ILE A 194 -9.42 -5.09 6.47
C ILE A 194 -8.24 -5.10 7.46
N ASN A 195 -7.31 -6.02 7.23
CA ASN A 195 -6.00 -5.99 7.88
C ASN A 195 -5.03 -5.10 7.08
N ALA A 196 -4.62 -3.99 7.68
CA ALA A 196 -3.55 -3.12 7.19
C ALA A 196 -2.34 -3.11 8.16
N THR A 197 -2.25 -4.11 9.03
CA THR A 197 -1.09 -4.36 9.91
C THR A 197 -0.12 -5.34 9.24
N PRO A 198 1.11 -5.51 9.76
CA PRO A 198 2.03 -6.55 9.30
C PRO A 198 1.67 -7.96 9.79
N MET A 199 0.62 -8.14 10.61
CA MET A 199 0.19 -9.44 11.11
C MET A 199 -0.21 -10.37 9.97
N GLY A 200 0.31 -11.59 10.01
CA GLY A 200 0.17 -12.57 8.92
C GLY A 200 1.40 -12.69 8.03
N MET A 201 2.36 -11.74 8.11
CA MET A 201 3.69 -11.89 7.49
C MET A 201 4.52 -12.94 8.24
N ALA A 202 5.52 -13.53 7.58
CA ALA A 202 6.44 -14.47 8.21
C ALA A 202 7.18 -13.87 9.43
N SER A 203 7.48 -12.56 9.39
CA SER A 203 8.08 -11.83 10.52
C SER A 203 7.11 -11.47 11.63
N HIS A 204 5.81 -11.51 11.37
CA HIS A 204 4.72 -11.20 12.32
C HIS A 204 3.62 -12.25 12.18
N PRO A 205 3.89 -13.49 12.64
CA PRO A 205 2.95 -14.60 12.48
C PRO A 205 1.68 -14.40 13.31
N GLY A 206 0.58 -15.02 12.87
CA GLY A 206 -0.71 -14.99 13.52
C GLY A 206 -1.77 -14.24 12.72
N GLN A 207 -2.85 -13.88 13.38
CA GLN A 207 -3.99 -13.14 12.80
C GLN A 207 -4.12 -11.78 13.47
N ALA A 208 -4.53 -10.78 12.71
CA ALA A 208 -4.76 -9.44 13.24
C ALA A 208 -6.02 -9.35 14.12
N ILE A 209 -6.97 -10.26 13.93
CA ILE A 209 -8.21 -10.38 14.71
C ILE A 209 -8.70 -11.84 14.67
N ASP A 210 -9.38 -12.29 15.73
CA ASP A 210 -10.18 -13.51 15.65
C ASP A 210 -11.53 -13.20 14.96
N LEU A 211 -11.91 -14.00 13.98
CA LEU A 211 -13.18 -13.82 13.29
C LEU A 211 -14.40 -14.18 14.16
N ASP A 212 -14.21 -14.79 15.31
CA ASP A 212 -15.26 -14.98 16.31
C ASP A 212 -15.63 -13.66 17.00
N ASP A 213 -14.73 -12.68 17.03
CA ASP A 213 -15.01 -11.33 17.53
C ASP A 213 -15.84 -10.50 16.53
N VAL A 214 -15.94 -10.96 15.26
CA VAL A 214 -16.66 -10.27 14.18
C VAL A 214 -17.58 -11.24 13.40
N PRO A 215 -18.51 -11.92 14.08
CA PRO A 215 -19.26 -13.06 13.54
C PRO A 215 -20.21 -12.71 12.39
N HIS A 216 -20.46 -11.43 12.14
CA HIS A 216 -21.35 -10.94 11.10
C HIS A 216 -20.63 -10.45 9.85
N ALA A 217 -19.30 -10.53 9.82
CA ALA A 217 -18.52 -10.13 8.66
C ALA A 217 -18.93 -10.95 7.41
N LYS A 218 -19.09 -10.26 6.31
CA LYS A 218 -19.41 -10.83 4.98
C LYS A 218 -18.17 -10.92 4.10
N TRP A 219 -17.20 -10.05 4.35
CA TRP A 219 -15.95 -9.97 3.61
C TRP A 219 -14.77 -9.62 4.51
N VAL A 220 -13.61 -10.12 4.12
CA VAL A 220 -12.34 -9.87 4.79
C VAL A 220 -11.27 -9.57 3.75
N GLY A 221 -10.53 -8.51 3.95
CA GLY A 221 -9.35 -8.19 3.15
C GLY A 221 -8.07 -8.17 3.98
N ASP A 222 -6.97 -8.43 3.31
CA ASP A 222 -5.65 -8.33 3.91
C ASP A 222 -4.69 -7.68 2.90
N ILE A 223 -3.96 -6.64 3.31
CA ILE A 223 -2.97 -6.01 2.43
C ILE A 223 -1.62 -6.74 2.44
N VAL A 224 -1.42 -7.67 3.34
CA VAL A 224 -0.27 -8.59 3.30
C VAL A 224 -0.37 -9.41 2.02
N TYR A 225 0.68 -9.37 1.20
CA TYR A 225 0.73 -10.11 -0.06
C TYR A 225 1.72 -11.28 -0.04
N PHE A 226 2.47 -11.43 1.05
CA PHE A 226 3.35 -12.57 1.29
C PHE A 226 3.40 -12.95 2.77
N PRO A 227 2.94 -14.17 3.16
CA PRO A 227 2.35 -15.20 2.29
C PRO A 227 1.04 -14.73 1.65
N HIS A 228 0.70 -15.29 0.49
CA HIS A 228 -0.49 -14.89 -0.26
C HIS A 228 -1.79 -15.23 0.47
N GLN A 229 -1.81 -16.37 1.13
CA GLN A 229 -2.88 -16.84 2.00
C GLN A 229 -2.46 -16.64 3.46
N THR A 230 -2.77 -15.48 4.03
CA THR A 230 -2.54 -15.26 5.46
C THR A 230 -3.49 -16.12 6.31
N PRO A 231 -3.15 -16.42 7.57
CA PRO A 231 -4.06 -17.16 8.47
C PRO A 231 -5.45 -16.52 8.56
N LEU A 232 -5.54 -15.19 8.54
CA LEU A 232 -6.80 -14.45 8.54
C LEU A 232 -7.65 -14.76 7.29
N LEU A 233 -7.04 -14.74 6.10
CA LEU A 233 -7.74 -15.04 4.84
C LEU A 233 -8.13 -16.51 4.73
N GLN A 234 -7.30 -17.43 5.23
CA GLN A 234 -7.64 -18.85 5.31
C GLN A 234 -8.85 -19.09 6.22
N SER A 235 -8.87 -18.48 7.39
CA SER A 235 -9.99 -18.54 8.33
C SER A 235 -11.27 -17.97 7.73
N ALA A 236 -11.18 -16.83 7.02
CA ALA A 236 -12.31 -16.20 6.34
C ALA A 236 -12.86 -17.05 5.21
N ALA A 237 -11.99 -17.62 4.36
CA ALA A 237 -12.39 -18.51 3.28
C ALA A 237 -13.06 -19.79 3.79
N ALA A 238 -12.56 -20.38 4.88
CA ALA A 238 -13.15 -21.56 5.51
C ALA A 238 -14.58 -21.27 6.05
N ARG A 239 -14.90 -20.01 6.36
CA ARG A 239 -16.25 -19.56 6.77
C ARG A 239 -17.13 -19.15 5.58
N GLY A 240 -16.61 -19.25 4.34
CA GLY A 240 -17.36 -18.86 3.14
C GLY A 240 -17.49 -17.34 2.94
N LEU A 241 -16.64 -16.54 3.58
CA LEU A 241 -16.64 -15.09 3.42
C LEU A 241 -15.97 -14.69 2.10
N HIS A 242 -16.35 -13.55 1.54
CA HIS A 242 -15.62 -12.97 0.42
C HIS A 242 -14.24 -12.52 0.89
N VAL A 243 -13.18 -12.92 0.18
CA VAL A 243 -11.80 -12.60 0.57
C VAL A 243 -11.10 -11.76 -0.50
N MET A 244 -10.32 -10.78 -0.04
CA MET A 244 -9.43 -9.97 -0.88
C MET A 244 -7.99 -10.13 -0.38
N THR A 245 -7.08 -10.55 -1.28
CA THR A 245 -5.65 -10.65 -0.99
C THR A 245 -4.91 -9.37 -1.30
N GLY A 246 -3.74 -9.17 -0.68
CA GLY A 246 -2.90 -7.99 -0.89
C GLY A 246 -2.24 -7.88 -2.27
N GLY A 247 -2.24 -8.97 -3.05
CA GLY A 247 -1.59 -9.00 -4.36
C GLY A 247 -2.12 -7.95 -5.34
N GLY A 248 -3.44 -7.75 -5.38
CA GLY A 248 -4.06 -6.73 -6.24
C GLY A 248 -3.62 -5.31 -5.90
N MET A 249 -3.51 -4.98 -4.62
CA MET A 249 -2.98 -3.69 -4.16
C MET A 249 -1.50 -3.55 -4.54
N ALA A 250 -0.69 -4.61 -4.33
CA ALA A 250 0.73 -4.60 -4.64
C ALA A 250 1.00 -4.33 -6.13
N VAL A 251 0.23 -4.93 -7.03
CA VAL A 251 0.30 -4.67 -8.47
C VAL A 251 -0.21 -3.28 -8.81
N GLY A 252 -1.37 -2.90 -8.29
CA GLY A 252 -1.99 -1.61 -8.61
C GLY A 252 -1.15 -0.40 -8.21
N GLN A 253 -0.49 -0.45 -7.03
CA GLN A 253 0.41 0.60 -6.59
C GLN A 253 1.70 0.65 -7.43
N ALA A 254 2.23 -0.52 -7.84
CA ALA A 254 3.42 -0.58 -8.70
C ALA A 254 3.12 -0.02 -10.10
N ALA A 255 1.96 -0.33 -10.65
CA ALA A 255 1.49 0.22 -11.94
C ALA A 255 1.39 1.75 -11.89
N ALA A 256 0.72 2.29 -10.86
CA ALA A 256 0.60 3.74 -10.70
C ALA A 256 1.97 4.42 -10.48
N ALA A 257 2.88 3.79 -9.74
CA ALA A 257 4.24 4.30 -9.57
C ALA A 257 5.04 4.27 -10.89
N PHE A 258 4.90 3.21 -11.69
CA PHE A 258 5.52 3.11 -13.01
C PHE A 258 5.06 4.25 -13.93
N GLU A 259 3.76 4.55 -13.95
CA GLU A 259 3.20 5.66 -14.72
C GLU A 259 3.77 7.02 -14.28
N LEU A 260 3.91 7.24 -12.97
CA LEU A 260 4.53 8.45 -12.42
C LEU A 260 6.01 8.60 -12.83
N PHE A 261 6.76 7.50 -12.82
CA PHE A 261 8.19 7.51 -13.14
C PHE A 261 8.47 7.68 -14.63
N THR A 262 7.62 7.11 -15.48
CA THR A 262 7.90 7.01 -16.92
C THR A 262 7.04 7.92 -17.78
N GLY A 263 5.84 8.28 -17.31
CA GLY A 263 4.81 8.92 -18.13
C GLY A 263 4.14 7.96 -19.12
N LEU A 264 4.45 6.66 -19.07
CA LEU A 264 3.86 5.63 -19.94
C LEU A 264 2.72 4.93 -19.19
N PRO A 265 1.61 4.53 -19.86
CA PRO A 265 0.55 3.78 -19.22
C PRO A 265 1.04 2.37 -18.87
N ALA A 266 0.80 1.93 -17.63
CA ALA A 266 1.12 0.57 -17.21
C ALA A 266 0.01 -0.40 -17.64
N ASP A 267 0.39 -1.60 -18.13
CA ASP A 267 -0.55 -2.69 -18.36
C ASP A 267 -0.75 -3.51 -17.09
N VAL A 268 -1.81 -3.17 -16.35
CA VAL A 268 -2.14 -3.82 -15.07
C VAL A 268 -2.39 -5.33 -15.26
N ALA A 269 -2.98 -5.75 -16.37
CA ALA A 269 -3.23 -7.18 -16.63
C ALA A 269 -1.92 -7.95 -16.80
N ARG A 270 -0.97 -7.41 -17.59
CA ARG A 270 0.37 -7.97 -17.75
C ARG A 270 1.13 -8.02 -16.43
N MET A 271 1.10 -6.92 -15.66
CA MET A 271 1.75 -6.86 -14.35
C MET A 271 1.14 -7.86 -13.35
N THR A 272 -0.18 -8.07 -13.39
CA THR A 272 -0.88 -9.08 -12.58
C THR A 272 -0.44 -10.50 -12.97
N ALA A 273 -0.43 -10.81 -14.28
CA ALA A 273 0.04 -12.11 -14.76
C ALA A 273 1.50 -12.38 -14.34
N HIS A 274 2.36 -11.36 -14.43
CA HIS A 274 3.74 -11.49 -13.98
C HIS A 274 3.86 -11.66 -12.46
N PHE A 275 3.04 -10.93 -11.68
CA PHE A 275 2.97 -11.11 -10.22
C PHE A 275 2.60 -12.55 -9.85
N HIS A 276 1.59 -13.13 -10.51
CA HIS A 276 1.20 -14.54 -10.29
C HIS A 276 2.35 -15.51 -10.62
N THR A 277 3.09 -15.25 -11.71
CA THR A 277 4.27 -16.06 -12.05
C THR A 277 5.34 -15.98 -10.95
N LEU A 278 5.60 -14.78 -10.41
CA LEU A 278 6.60 -14.57 -9.36
C LEU A 278 6.20 -15.21 -8.03
N THR A 279 4.91 -15.27 -7.75
CA THR A 279 4.36 -15.84 -6.50
C THR A 279 4.02 -17.32 -6.64
N GLN A 280 4.21 -17.94 -7.82
CA GLN A 280 3.83 -19.33 -8.16
C GLN A 280 2.32 -19.59 -8.00
N GLU A 281 1.50 -18.57 -8.19
CA GLU A 281 0.06 -18.70 -8.13
C GLU A 281 -0.53 -19.15 -9.45
N VAL A 282 -1.41 -20.14 -9.38
CA VAL A 282 -2.30 -20.50 -10.49
C VAL A 282 -3.39 -19.42 -10.54
N PRO A 283 -3.65 -18.77 -11.70
CA PRO A 283 -4.77 -17.85 -11.84
C PRO A 283 -6.07 -18.54 -11.43
N ALA A 284 -6.88 -17.88 -10.60
CA ALA A 284 -8.19 -18.37 -10.20
C ALA A 284 -9.18 -18.28 -11.37
#